data_a2b96762facbf1f53701ab46a48cdd64
#
_entry.id   a2b96762facbf1f53701ab46a48cdd64
#
_cell.length_a   1.000
_cell.length_b   1.000
_cell.length_c   1.000
_cell.angle_alpha   90.00
_cell.angle_beta   90.00
_cell.angle_gamma   90.00
#
_symmetry.space_group_name_H-M   'P 1'
#
loop_
_entity.id
_entity.type
_entity.pdbx_description
1 polymer ?
#
loop_
_entity_poly.entity_id
_entity_poly.type
_entity_poly.pdbx_seq_one_letter_code
_entity_poly.pdbx_strand_id
1 'polypeptide(L)'
;MLYFKIRTNNKVELKELPLLNGWEKESQSYYYKTIGNVVICSARIKKTVPAYTGEYVAQLPQGYRISHGGQWSGYATENAGSGASKCIGLFITTDGKIGIDTLGANNLKCLMFTISFMAVN
;
A
#
# COMPACT_ATOMS: atom_id res chain seq x y z
N MET A 1 -28.70 -16.16 -7.87
CA MET A 1 -28.00 -15.15 -7.09
C MET A 1 -27.80 -13.91 -7.92
N LEU A 2 -28.62 -12.93 -7.71
CA LEU A 2 -28.59 -11.71 -8.49
C LEU A 2 -27.27 -10.95 -8.35
N TYR A 3 -26.74 -10.93 -7.16
CA TYR A 3 -25.53 -10.15 -6.92
C TYR A 3 -24.30 -10.72 -7.65
N PHE A 4 -24.31 -11.99 -8.03
CA PHE A 4 -23.21 -12.53 -8.82
C PHE A 4 -23.18 -11.96 -10.22
N LYS A 5 -24.35 -11.75 -10.81
CA LYS A 5 -24.42 -11.12 -12.12
C LYS A 5 -23.91 -9.69 -12.09
N ILE A 6 -24.25 -8.97 -11.04
CA ILE A 6 -23.76 -7.60 -10.86
C ILE A 6 -22.25 -7.58 -10.82
N ARG A 7 -21.64 -8.52 -10.09
CA ARG A 7 -20.18 -8.56 -9.98
C ARG A 7 -19.51 -8.87 -11.31
N THR A 8 -20.08 -9.75 -12.12
CA THR A 8 -19.49 -10.07 -13.41
C THR A 8 -19.54 -8.90 -14.37
N ASN A 9 -20.51 -7.99 -14.21
CA ASN A 9 -20.65 -6.83 -15.07
C ASN A 9 -19.82 -5.63 -14.59
N ASN A 10 -19.35 -5.65 -13.34
CA ASN A 10 -18.59 -4.55 -12.76
C ASN A 10 -17.14 -4.96 -12.61
N LYS A 11 -16.42 -4.85 -13.70
CA LYS A 11 -15.01 -5.18 -13.72
C LYS A 11 -14.22 -4.17 -12.93
N VAL A 12 -13.29 -4.67 -12.15
CA VAL A 12 -12.34 -3.87 -11.41
C VAL A 12 -11.08 -3.74 -12.26
N GLU A 13 -10.64 -2.51 -12.45
CA GLU A 13 -9.41 -2.25 -13.18
C GLU A 13 -8.26 -2.09 -12.20
N LEU A 14 -7.30 -3.01 -12.27
CA LEU A 14 -6.08 -2.92 -11.47
C LEU A 14 -5.14 -1.91 -12.10
N LYS A 15 -4.68 -0.97 -11.29
CA LYS A 15 -3.74 0.07 -11.71
C LYS A 15 -2.45 -0.08 -10.94
N GLU A 16 -1.35 0.27 -11.57
CA GLU A 16 -0.07 0.24 -10.89
C GLU A 16 0.03 1.36 -9.86
N LEU A 17 0.47 1.00 -8.66
CA LEU A 17 0.66 1.95 -7.59
C LEU A 17 1.86 2.86 -7.90
N PRO A 18 1.67 4.19 -7.94
CA PRO A 18 2.79 5.10 -8.16
C PRO A 18 3.74 5.08 -6.97
N LEU A 19 4.91 4.50 -7.16
CA LEU A 19 5.92 4.37 -6.12
C LEU A 19 6.79 5.62 -6.05
N LEU A 20 7.23 5.97 -4.85
CA LEU A 20 8.03 7.15 -4.57
C LEU A 20 9.40 6.74 -4.00
N ASN A 21 10.32 7.67 -4.07
CA ASN A 21 11.60 7.59 -3.34
C ASN A 21 12.44 6.33 -3.63
N GLY A 22 12.35 5.85 -4.87
CA GLY A 22 13.17 4.71 -5.28
C GLY A 22 12.62 3.34 -4.94
N TRP A 23 11.41 3.27 -4.38
CA TRP A 23 10.76 1.98 -4.16
C TRP A 23 10.40 1.33 -5.49
N GLU A 24 10.59 0.03 -5.58
CA GLU A 24 10.33 -0.75 -6.78
C GLU A 24 9.41 -1.92 -6.48
N LYS A 25 8.62 -2.30 -7.48
CA LYS A 25 7.79 -3.49 -7.37
C LYS A 25 8.67 -4.74 -7.26
N GLU A 26 8.40 -5.58 -6.26
CA GLU A 26 9.05 -6.88 -6.18
C GLU A 26 8.19 -7.95 -6.84
N SER A 27 6.94 -8.09 -6.44
CA SER A 27 6.04 -9.07 -7.07
C SER A 27 4.68 -8.48 -7.42
N GLN A 28 4.19 -7.52 -6.65
CA GLN A 28 2.92 -6.87 -6.95
C GLN A 28 2.94 -5.46 -6.39
N SER A 29 2.21 -4.57 -7.07
CA SER A 29 2.06 -3.19 -6.63
C SER A 29 0.88 -2.62 -7.39
N TYR A 30 -0.32 -2.70 -6.80
CA TYR A 30 -1.52 -2.25 -7.50
C TYR A 30 -2.52 -1.63 -6.54
N TYR A 31 -3.44 -0.88 -7.12
CA TYR A 31 -4.59 -0.35 -6.41
C TYR A 31 -5.81 -0.40 -7.32
N TYR A 32 -6.98 -0.39 -6.71
CA TYR A 32 -8.24 -0.33 -7.45
C TYR A 32 -9.33 0.19 -6.54
N LYS A 33 -10.44 0.56 -7.14
CA LYS A 33 -11.61 1.03 -6.41
C LYS A 33 -12.80 0.17 -6.75
N THR A 34 -13.52 -0.29 -5.74
CA THR A 34 -14.73 -1.07 -5.92
C THR A 34 -15.90 -0.14 -6.23
N ILE A 35 -17.02 -0.75 -6.58
CA ILE A 35 -18.24 -0.02 -6.91
C ILE A 35 -18.75 0.85 -5.76
N GLY A 36 -18.45 0.47 -4.51
CA GLY A 36 -18.83 1.24 -3.33
C GLY A 36 -17.81 2.27 -2.89
N ASN A 37 -16.90 2.68 -3.76
CA ASN A 37 -15.83 3.63 -3.45
C ASN A 37 -14.83 3.12 -2.41
N VAL A 38 -14.72 1.83 -2.25
CA VAL A 38 -13.67 1.26 -1.40
C VAL A 38 -12.40 1.12 -2.22
N VAL A 39 -11.35 1.78 -1.79
CA VAL A 39 -10.02 1.64 -2.40
C VAL A 39 -9.31 0.49 -1.72
N ILE A 40 -8.71 -0.37 -2.53
CA ILE A 40 -7.85 -1.44 -2.06
C ILE A 40 -6.49 -1.25 -2.70
N CYS A 41 -5.46 -1.27 -1.89
CA CYS A 41 -4.08 -1.11 -2.34
C CYS A 41 -3.26 -2.25 -1.77
N SER A 42 -2.59 -2.99 -2.64
CA SER A 42 -1.81 -4.14 -2.23
C SER A 42 -0.44 -4.09 -2.90
N ALA A 43 0.59 -4.24 -2.10
CA ALA A 43 1.95 -4.11 -2.61
C ALA A 43 2.90 -5.07 -1.91
N ARG A 44 3.83 -5.54 -2.69
CA ARG A 44 5.07 -6.14 -2.23
C ARG A 44 6.19 -5.45 -2.98
N ILE A 45 6.81 -4.50 -2.31
CA ILE A 45 7.78 -3.59 -2.90
C ILE A 45 9.10 -3.68 -2.17
N LYS A 46 10.16 -3.25 -2.81
CA LYS A 46 11.50 -3.41 -2.28
C LYS A 46 12.31 -2.13 -2.38
N LYS A 47 13.13 -1.93 -1.40
CA LYS A 47 14.17 -0.90 -1.34
C LYS A 47 14.97 -1.15 -0.09
N THR A 48 16.28 -0.97 -0.14
CA THR A 48 17.09 -1.00 1.07
C THR A 48 16.92 0.31 1.80
N VAL A 49 16.33 0.25 2.99
CA VAL A 49 16.06 1.44 3.81
C VAL A 49 16.84 1.30 5.11
N PRO A 50 17.70 2.25 5.44
CA PRO A 50 18.47 2.21 6.68
C PRO A 50 17.57 2.20 7.92
N ALA A 51 18.11 1.66 9.00
CA ALA A 51 17.41 1.71 10.29
C ALA A 51 17.08 3.14 10.68
N TYR A 52 16.02 3.29 11.47
CA TYR A 52 15.51 4.57 11.97
C TYR A 52 15.09 5.57 10.88
N THR A 53 14.73 5.05 9.71
CA THR A 53 14.27 5.88 8.60
C THR A 53 12.77 5.67 8.38
N GLY A 54 12.01 6.77 8.39
CA GLY A 54 10.63 6.77 7.92
C GLY A 54 10.56 7.50 6.60
N GLU A 55 9.72 7.05 5.68
CA GLU A 55 9.56 7.73 4.40
C GLU A 55 8.25 7.39 3.72
N TYR A 56 7.91 8.17 2.71
CA TYR A 56 6.78 7.87 1.84
C TYR A 56 7.20 6.87 0.78
N VAL A 57 6.36 5.86 0.55
CA VAL A 57 6.66 4.77 -0.41
C VAL A 57 5.83 4.87 -1.67
N ALA A 58 4.67 5.51 -1.61
CA ALA A 58 3.76 5.59 -2.75
C ALA A 58 2.80 6.77 -2.60
N GLN A 59 2.14 7.14 -3.68
CA GLN A 59 1.10 8.16 -3.65
C GLN A 59 -0.06 7.77 -4.55
N LEU A 60 -1.26 7.74 -4.00
CA LEU A 60 -2.48 7.48 -4.74
C LEU A 60 -2.95 8.76 -5.44
N PRO A 61 -3.48 8.64 -6.66
CA PRO A 61 -3.98 9.81 -7.38
C PRO A 61 -5.30 10.32 -6.80
N GLN A 62 -5.68 11.52 -7.21
CA GLN A 62 -6.98 12.07 -6.88
C GLN A 62 -8.08 11.11 -7.34
N GLY A 63 -9.13 10.99 -6.55
CA GLY A 63 -10.19 10.01 -6.77
C GLY A 63 -10.01 8.73 -5.96
N TYR A 64 -8.84 8.51 -5.39
CA TYR A 64 -8.50 7.31 -4.62
C TYR A 64 -7.97 7.65 -3.23
N ARG A 65 -8.33 8.82 -2.71
CA ARG A 65 -7.74 9.34 -1.48
C ARG A 65 -8.70 9.27 -0.31
N ILE A 66 -8.14 9.09 0.87
CA ILE A 66 -8.90 9.02 2.12
C ILE A 66 -9.27 10.42 2.60
N SER A 67 -10.40 10.54 3.32
CA SER A 67 -10.84 11.83 3.85
C SER A 67 -10.04 12.29 5.06
N HIS A 68 -9.61 11.33 5.86
CA HIS A 68 -8.82 11.56 7.05
C HIS A 68 -7.60 10.66 7.02
N GLY A 69 -6.50 11.13 7.56
CA GLY A 69 -5.33 10.29 7.70
C GLY A 69 -5.63 9.05 8.52
N GLY A 70 -4.96 7.96 8.22
CA GLY A 70 -5.18 6.71 8.92
C GLY A 70 -3.89 5.92 9.07
N GLN A 71 -3.97 4.90 9.91
CA GLN A 71 -2.84 4.01 10.17
C GLN A 71 -3.24 2.58 9.95
N TRP A 72 -2.32 1.82 9.38
CA TRP A 72 -2.47 0.40 9.12
C TRP A 72 -1.19 -0.31 9.50
N SER A 73 -1.20 -1.62 9.40
CA SER A 73 -0.02 -2.43 9.62
C SER A 73 0.42 -3.09 8.32
N GLY A 74 1.71 -3.22 8.17
CA GLY A 74 2.32 -3.99 7.09
C GLY A 74 3.42 -4.87 7.67
N TYR A 75 4.05 -5.61 6.81
CA TYR A 75 5.16 -6.49 7.18
C TYR A 75 6.40 -6.08 6.41
N ALA A 76 7.52 -6.13 7.10
CA ALA A 76 8.80 -5.81 6.51
C ALA A 76 9.80 -6.93 6.77
N THR A 77 10.68 -7.15 5.83
CA THR A 77 11.76 -8.14 5.97
C THR A 77 13.09 -7.50 5.71
N GLU A 78 14.14 -8.06 6.30
CA GLU A 78 15.51 -7.62 6.06
C GLU A 78 16.05 -8.15 4.73
N ASN A 79 15.46 -9.22 4.23
CA ASN A 79 15.86 -9.83 2.96
C ASN A 79 14.65 -9.94 2.06
N ALA A 80 14.80 -9.54 0.80
CA ALA A 80 13.73 -9.68 -0.18
C ALA A 80 13.34 -11.15 -0.32
N GLY A 81 12.05 -11.45 -0.13
CA GLY A 81 11.52 -12.79 -0.33
C GLY A 81 11.77 -13.77 0.80
N SER A 82 12.55 -13.44 1.80
CA SER A 82 12.85 -14.36 2.90
C SER A 82 13.27 -13.60 4.16
N GLY A 83 13.37 -14.33 5.26
CA GLY A 83 13.80 -13.78 6.52
C GLY A 83 12.64 -13.51 7.45
N ALA A 84 12.95 -13.05 8.66
CA ALA A 84 11.93 -12.76 9.66
C ALA A 84 11.13 -11.52 9.28
N SER A 85 9.81 -11.67 9.26
CA SER A 85 8.93 -10.53 9.03
C SER A 85 8.73 -9.74 10.31
N LYS A 86 8.71 -8.43 10.19
CA LYS A 86 8.40 -7.52 11.28
C LYS A 86 7.14 -6.74 10.94
N CYS A 87 6.30 -6.55 11.93
CA CYS A 87 5.16 -5.67 11.78
C CYS A 87 5.66 -4.23 11.75
N ILE A 88 5.18 -3.45 10.79
CA ILE A 88 5.57 -2.07 10.64
C ILE A 88 4.33 -1.20 10.50
N GLY A 89 4.36 -0.01 11.08
CA GLY A 89 3.28 0.94 10.94
C GLY A 89 3.28 1.60 9.58
N LEU A 90 2.11 1.66 8.99
CA LEU A 90 1.86 2.39 7.75
C LEU A 90 0.91 3.54 8.06
N PHE A 91 1.09 4.65 7.40
CA PHE A 91 0.14 5.75 7.51
C PHE A 91 -0.19 6.30 6.13
N ILE A 92 -1.40 6.85 6.01
CA ILE A 92 -1.87 7.43 4.77
C ILE A 92 -2.30 8.87 5.04
N THR A 93 -1.86 9.77 4.18
CA THR A 93 -2.23 11.18 4.26
C THR A 93 -3.41 11.49 3.33
N THR A 94 -4.07 12.62 3.57
CA THR A 94 -5.22 13.01 2.75
C THR A 94 -4.86 13.39 1.32
N ASP A 95 -3.59 13.64 1.05
CA ASP A 95 -3.12 13.85 -0.32
C ASP A 95 -2.66 12.55 -0.98
N GLY A 96 -2.97 11.40 -0.37
CA GLY A 96 -2.77 10.10 -0.98
C GLY A 96 -1.43 9.46 -0.73
N LYS A 97 -0.56 10.07 0.05
CA LYS A 97 0.76 9.48 0.30
C LYS A 97 0.67 8.36 1.32
N ILE A 98 1.35 7.26 1.01
CA ILE A 98 1.48 6.11 1.89
C ILE A 98 2.90 6.14 2.43
N GLY A 99 3.03 6.16 3.73
CA GLY A 99 4.32 6.22 4.39
C GLY A 99 4.54 5.09 5.37
N ILE A 100 5.79 4.88 5.72
CA ILE A 100 6.18 3.94 6.77
C ILE A 100 6.74 4.72 7.94
N ASP A 101 6.42 4.23 9.14
CA ASP A 101 6.98 4.79 10.36
C ASP A 101 8.47 4.49 10.46
N THR A 102 9.12 5.18 11.37
CA THR A 102 10.52 4.95 11.64
C THR A 102 10.79 3.48 11.94
N LEU A 103 11.71 2.90 11.19
CA LEU A 103 12.13 1.52 11.38
C LEU A 103 13.00 1.39 12.64
N GLY A 104 13.06 0.21 13.19
CA GLY A 104 13.93 -0.08 14.31
C GLY A 104 15.40 -0.16 13.92
N ALA A 105 16.17 -0.95 14.65
CA ALA A 105 17.61 -1.04 14.48
C ALA A 105 18.06 -1.79 13.23
N ASN A 106 17.14 -2.46 12.52
CA ASN A 106 17.47 -3.28 11.37
C ASN A 106 17.09 -2.59 10.06
N ASN A 107 17.85 -2.84 9.01
CA ASN A 107 17.52 -2.35 7.69
C ASN A 107 16.34 -3.11 7.10
N LEU A 108 15.51 -2.40 6.34
CA LEU A 108 14.40 -2.99 5.63
C LEU A 108 14.78 -3.20 4.18
N LYS A 109 14.39 -4.34 3.60
CA LYS A 109 14.62 -4.61 2.18
C LYS A 109 13.33 -4.88 1.41
N CYS A 110 12.29 -5.35 2.06
CA CYS A 110 11.02 -5.67 1.42
C CYS A 110 9.88 -5.23 2.33
N LEU A 111 8.87 -4.64 1.74
CA LEU A 111 7.67 -4.17 2.44
C LEU A 111 6.45 -4.80 1.79
N MET A 112 5.57 -5.36 2.61
CA MET A 112 4.32 -5.97 2.15
C MET A 112 3.15 -5.35 2.90
N PHE A 113 2.11 -4.95 2.17
CA PHE A 113 0.89 -4.46 2.81
C PHE A 113 -0.32 -4.62 1.91
N THR A 114 -1.46 -4.70 2.53
CA THR A 114 -2.76 -4.55 1.88
C THR A 114 -3.58 -3.62 2.77
N ILE A 115 -4.04 -2.53 2.20
CA ILE A 115 -4.83 -1.55 2.92
C ILE A 115 -6.13 -1.29 2.17
N SER A 116 -7.16 -0.92 2.91
CA SER A 116 -8.44 -0.56 2.31
C SER A 116 -9.07 0.58 3.08
N PHE A 117 -9.79 1.44 2.35
CA PHE A 117 -10.51 2.57 2.95
C PHE A 117 -11.54 3.11 1.96
N MET A 118 -12.45 3.93 2.47
CA MET A 118 -13.42 4.62 1.63
C MET A 118 -12.78 5.85 1.02
N ALA A 119 -12.85 5.96 -0.30
CA ALA A 119 -12.35 7.14 -1.00
C ALA A 119 -13.37 8.26 -0.97
N VAL A 120 -12.88 9.49 -0.92
CA VAL A 120 -13.73 10.68 -1.01
C VAL A 120 -13.33 11.57 -2.18
N ASN A 121 -12.12 11.41 -2.67
CA ASN A 121 -11.62 12.17 -3.82
C ASN A 121 -10.72 11.32 -4.67
#